data_b81f74f3f11f8a63ac4d3471dfa69cea
#
_entry.id   b81f74f3f11f8a63ac4d3471dfa69cea
#
_cell.length_a   1.000
_cell.length_b   1.000
_cell.length_c   1.000
_cell.angle_alpha   90.00
_cell.angle_beta   90.00
_cell.angle_gamma   90.00
#
_symmetry.space_group_name_H-M   'P 1'
#
loop_
_entity.id
_entity.type
_entity.pdbx_description
1 polymer ?
#
loop_
_entity_poly.entity_id
_entity_poly.type
_entity_poly.pdbx_seq_one_letter_code
_entity_poly.pdbx_strand_id
1 'polypeptide(L)'
;MFKRILVPTDGSELTAKAVAAAIDLAKAVGASVYTLSVKEPFPYSAISEMQPVPPQEFFDAQERIAAERVNIVRTACKAAALACEAHTIEAVHPWEAIIEHAKTNGCDLIVMSSHGRSGVTALLLGSETQKVLTHSTIPVLVVR
;
A
#
# COMPACT_ATOMS: atom_id res chain seq x y z
N MET A 1 -4.79 -8.18 21.21
CA MET A 1 -3.63 -7.84 20.38
C MET A 1 -4.14 -7.20 19.06
N PHE A 2 -3.39 -7.22 17.99
CA PHE A 2 -3.82 -6.57 16.76
C PHE A 2 -5.11 -7.16 16.19
N LYS A 3 -6.02 -6.30 15.76
CA LYS A 3 -7.34 -6.69 15.24
C LYS A 3 -7.49 -6.40 13.74
N ARG A 4 -6.82 -5.36 13.24
CA ARG A 4 -6.88 -4.98 11.83
C ARG A 4 -5.51 -4.49 11.35
N ILE A 5 -4.96 -5.20 10.40
CA ILE A 5 -3.60 -4.97 9.87
C ILE A 5 -3.72 -4.32 8.50
N LEU A 6 -3.13 -3.12 8.35
CA LEU A 6 -2.96 -2.50 7.04
C LEU A 6 -1.66 -3.00 6.40
N VAL A 7 -1.73 -3.47 5.17
CA VAL A 7 -0.57 -3.76 4.33
C VAL A 7 -0.72 -3.05 3.00
N PRO A 8 0.03 -1.95 2.78
CA PRO A 8 0.04 -1.29 1.48
C PRO A 8 0.79 -2.13 0.45
N THR A 9 0.38 -2.06 -0.79
CA THR A 9 1.01 -2.80 -1.88
C THR A 9 1.29 -1.91 -3.09
N ASP A 10 2.47 -2.06 -3.66
CA ASP A 10 2.88 -1.46 -4.93
C ASP A 10 3.14 -2.50 -6.03
N GLY A 11 2.84 -3.76 -5.73
CA GLY A 11 3.03 -4.89 -6.64
C GLY A 11 4.46 -5.40 -6.77
N SER A 12 5.42 -4.85 -6.00
CA SER A 12 6.82 -5.31 -6.02
C SER A 12 7.01 -6.66 -5.30
N GLU A 13 8.14 -7.32 -5.56
CA GLU A 13 8.50 -8.56 -4.87
C GLU A 13 8.70 -8.37 -3.36
N LEU A 14 9.28 -7.23 -2.95
CA LEU A 14 9.44 -6.92 -1.53
C LEU A 14 8.09 -6.71 -0.85
N THR A 15 7.17 -6.05 -1.53
CA THR A 15 5.81 -5.90 -1.02
C THR A 15 5.11 -7.25 -0.89
N ALA A 16 5.35 -8.20 -1.80
CA ALA A 16 4.80 -9.55 -1.69
C ALA A 16 5.27 -10.25 -0.40
N LYS A 17 6.50 -10.03 0.04
CA LYS A 17 7.00 -10.54 1.32
C LYS A 17 6.26 -9.91 2.51
N ALA A 18 6.03 -8.60 2.46
CA ALA A 18 5.27 -7.92 3.50
C ALA A 18 3.82 -8.42 3.56
N VAL A 19 3.19 -8.64 2.41
CA VAL A 19 1.84 -9.21 2.32
C VAL A 19 1.79 -10.60 2.95
N ALA A 20 2.75 -11.47 2.63
CA ALA A 20 2.83 -12.82 3.21
C ALA A 20 2.99 -12.75 4.73
N ALA A 21 3.88 -11.90 5.23
CA ALA A 21 4.07 -11.70 6.68
C ALA A 21 2.81 -11.16 7.37
N ALA A 22 2.11 -10.22 6.74
CA ALA A 22 0.85 -9.68 7.26
C ALA A 22 -0.23 -10.75 7.35
N ILE A 23 -0.34 -11.60 6.35
CA ILE A 23 -1.30 -12.72 6.32
C ILE A 23 -0.98 -13.73 7.42
N ASP A 24 0.28 -14.14 7.56
CA ASP A 24 0.69 -15.08 8.59
C ASP A 24 0.43 -14.52 9.98
N LEU A 25 0.76 -13.25 10.20
CA LEU A 25 0.48 -12.58 11.47
C LEU A 25 -1.03 -12.49 11.74
N ALA A 26 -1.82 -12.08 10.74
CA ALA A 26 -3.27 -11.98 10.87
C ALA A 26 -3.90 -13.32 11.25
N LYS A 27 -3.43 -14.41 10.66
CA LYS A 27 -3.88 -15.78 11.04
C LYS A 27 -3.52 -16.10 12.48
N ALA A 28 -2.31 -15.77 12.89
CA ALA A 28 -1.82 -16.09 14.24
C ALA A 28 -2.57 -15.33 15.34
N VAL A 29 -2.96 -14.08 15.09
CA VAL A 29 -3.59 -13.23 16.12
C VAL A 29 -5.11 -13.05 15.91
N GLY A 30 -5.68 -13.62 14.86
CA GLY A 30 -7.12 -13.49 14.58
C GLY A 30 -7.51 -12.11 14.05
N ALA A 31 -6.62 -11.45 13.31
CA ALA A 31 -6.85 -10.13 12.75
C ALA A 31 -7.46 -10.21 11.33
N SER A 32 -8.13 -9.13 10.92
CA SER A 32 -8.49 -8.89 9.52
C SER A 32 -7.38 -8.11 8.82
N VAL A 33 -7.36 -8.19 7.49
CA VAL A 33 -6.39 -7.48 6.65
C VAL A 33 -7.08 -6.35 5.90
N TYR A 34 -6.41 -5.21 5.84
CA TYR A 34 -6.77 -4.08 5.02
C TYR A 34 -5.61 -3.80 4.06
N THR A 35 -5.87 -3.76 2.77
CA THR A 35 -4.84 -3.46 1.79
C THR A 35 -5.17 -2.20 1.00
N LEU A 36 -4.13 -1.47 0.62
CA LEU A 36 -4.21 -0.19 -0.05
C LEU A 36 -3.15 -0.13 -1.15
N SER A 37 -3.56 0.28 -2.35
CA SER A 37 -2.63 0.67 -3.41
C SER A 37 -2.84 2.14 -3.74
N VAL A 38 -1.75 2.90 -3.73
CA VAL A 38 -1.77 4.34 -4.03
C VAL A 38 -1.50 4.54 -5.51
N LYS A 39 -2.44 5.20 -6.20
CA LYS A 39 -2.29 5.58 -7.60
C LYS A 39 -1.47 6.86 -7.69
N GLU A 40 -0.60 6.91 -8.67
CA GLU A 40 0.13 8.14 -8.96
C GLU A 40 -0.80 9.18 -9.59
N PRO A 41 -0.73 10.44 -9.15
CA PRO A 41 -1.46 11.52 -9.80
C PRO A 41 -0.88 11.78 -11.20
N PHE A 42 -1.70 12.37 -12.05
CA PHE A 42 -1.24 12.76 -13.38
C PHE A 42 -0.11 13.80 -13.26
N PRO A 43 1.02 13.61 -13.99
CA PRO A 43 2.14 14.54 -13.91
C PRO A 43 1.82 15.83 -14.68
N TYR A 44 1.14 16.76 -14.03
CA TYR A 44 0.73 18.04 -14.64
C TYR A 44 1.90 18.85 -15.22
N SER A 45 3.10 18.67 -14.68
CA SER A 45 4.31 19.28 -15.23
C SER A 45 4.68 18.78 -16.63
N ALA A 46 4.18 17.62 -17.04
CA ALA A 46 4.38 17.05 -18.36
C ALA A 46 3.28 17.46 -19.36
N ILE A 47 2.26 18.20 -18.91
CA ILE A 47 1.22 18.71 -19.81
C ILE A 47 1.80 19.85 -20.64
N SER A 48 1.82 19.67 -21.94
CA SER A 48 2.10 20.77 -22.85
C SER A 48 0.92 21.73 -22.85
N GLU A 49 1.16 22.99 -23.18
CA GLU A 49 0.10 24.01 -23.34
C GLU A 49 -1.00 23.57 -24.33
N MET A 50 -0.72 22.59 -25.18
CA MET A 50 -1.62 22.06 -26.19
C MET A 50 -2.56 20.95 -25.67
N GLN A 51 -2.35 20.44 -24.45
CA GLN A 51 -3.20 19.40 -23.84
C GLN A 51 -3.61 19.82 -22.42
N PRO A 52 -4.61 20.71 -22.29
CA PRO A 52 -5.02 21.22 -20.98
C PRO A 52 -5.78 20.20 -20.12
N VAL A 53 -6.24 19.09 -20.71
CA VAL A 53 -7.02 18.05 -20.01
C VAL A 53 -6.21 16.75 -20.00
N PRO A 54 -6.00 16.14 -18.81
CA PRO A 54 -5.34 14.84 -18.73
C PRO A 54 -6.10 13.78 -19.55
N PRO A 55 -5.38 12.89 -20.26
CA PRO A 55 -6.04 11.81 -21.00
C PRO A 55 -6.79 10.86 -20.06
N GLN A 56 -8.04 10.54 -20.36
CA GLN A 56 -8.81 9.56 -19.59
C GLN A 56 -8.10 8.20 -19.54
N GLU A 57 -7.38 7.85 -20.60
CA GLU A 57 -6.58 6.62 -20.68
C GLU A 57 -5.55 6.50 -19.56
N PHE A 58 -4.94 7.62 -19.14
CA PHE A 58 -4.00 7.62 -18.00
C PHE A 58 -4.70 7.19 -16.72
N PHE A 59 -5.84 7.80 -16.40
CA PHE A 59 -6.59 7.48 -15.18
C PHE A 59 -7.11 6.05 -15.19
N ASP A 60 -7.61 5.58 -16.32
CA ASP A 60 -8.08 4.20 -16.48
C ASP A 60 -6.94 3.20 -16.30
N ALA A 61 -5.75 3.50 -16.83
CA ALA A 61 -4.57 2.66 -16.67
C ALA A 61 -4.10 2.62 -15.21
N GLN A 62 -4.06 3.74 -14.51
CA GLN A 62 -3.67 3.81 -13.10
C GLN A 62 -4.65 3.04 -12.21
N GLU A 63 -5.95 3.17 -12.46
CA GLU A 63 -6.98 2.43 -11.72
C GLU A 63 -6.85 0.93 -11.94
N ARG A 64 -6.67 0.50 -13.18
CA ARG A 64 -6.49 -0.92 -13.51
C ARG A 64 -5.26 -1.51 -12.81
N ILE A 65 -4.12 -0.81 -12.86
CA ILE A 65 -2.88 -1.27 -12.22
C ILE A 65 -3.07 -1.38 -10.70
N ALA A 66 -3.65 -0.37 -10.08
CA ALA A 66 -3.90 -0.36 -8.64
C ALA A 66 -4.89 -1.45 -8.23
N ALA A 67 -5.96 -1.63 -9.00
CA ALA A 67 -6.96 -2.68 -8.76
C ALA A 67 -6.35 -4.08 -8.85
N GLU A 68 -5.48 -4.33 -9.83
CA GLU A 68 -4.76 -5.59 -9.96
C GLU A 68 -3.87 -5.86 -8.73
N ARG A 69 -3.16 -4.85 -8.25
CA ARG A 69 -2.29 -4.97 -7.07
C ARG A 69 -3.06 -5.37 -5.82
N VAL A 70 -4.14 -4.67 -5.52
CA VAL A 70 -4.94 -5.00 -4.32
C VAL A 70 -5.68 -6.32 -4.48
N ASN A 71 -6.03 -6.70 -5.71
CA ASN A 71 -6.70 -7.98 -5.96
C ASN A 71 -5.79 -9.18 -5.69
N ILE A 72 -4.48 -9.04 -5.92
CA ILE A 72 -3.50 -10.07 -5.54
C ILE A 72 -3.55 -10.32 -4.03
N VAL A 73 -3.58 -9.25 -3.24
CA VAL A 73 -3.67 -9.36 -1.77
C VAL A 73 -5.01 -9.95 -1.34
N ARG A 74 -6.10 -9.48 -1.94
CA ARG A 74 -7.45 -10.02 -1.66
C ARG A 74 -7.52 -11.52 -1.92
N THR A 75 -6.95 -11.97 -3.03
CA THR A 75 -6.92 -13.40 -3.41
C THR A 75 -6.10 -14.21 -2.41
N ALA A 76 -4.94 -13.69 -1.99
CA ALA A 76 -4.10 -14.34 -0.98
C ALA A 76 -4.81 -14.44 0.38
N CYS A 77 -5.51 -13.40 0.80
CA CYS A 77 -6.31 -13.42 2.03
C CYS A 77 -7.46 -14.43 1.96
N LYS A 78 -8.14 -14.50 0.82
CA LYS A 78 -9.21 -15.48 0.59
C LYS A 78 -8.70 -16.90 0.70
N ALA A 79 -7.54 -17.20 0.10
CA ALA A 79 -6.89 -18.51 0.21
C ALA A 79 -6.52 -18.85 1.66
N ALA A 80 -6.23 -17.85 2.49
CA ALA A 80 -5.92 -18.01 3.91
C ALA A 80 -7.17 -17.94 4.82
N ALA A 81 -8.37 -17.85 4.26
CA ALA A 81 -9.63 -17.68 4.98
C ALA A 81 -9.66 -16.46 5.90
N LEU A 82 -9.05 -15.36 5.47
CA LEU A 82 -9.02 -14.09 6.19
C LEU A 82 -9.97 -13.08 5.57
N ALA A 83 -10.65 -12.29 6.43
CA ALA A 83 -11.39 -11.12 5.98
C ALA A 83 -10.40 -10.07 5.46
N CYS A 84 -10.68 -9.53 4.29
CA CYS A 84 -9.82 -8.54 3.63
C CYS A 84 -10.66 -7.45 2.98
N GLU A 85 -10.34 -6.20 3.31
CA GLU A 85 -10.82 -5.03 2.58
C GLU A 85 -9.69 -4.51 1.71
N ALA A 86 -10.00 -4.16 0.46
CA ALA A 86 -9.02 -3.71 -0.51
C ALA A 86 -9.48 -2.38 -1.14
N HIS A 87 -8.60 -1.40 -1.13
CA HIS A 87 -8.89 -0.06 -1.60
C HIS A 87 -7.78 0.47 -2.49
N THR A 88 -8.15 1.38 -3.38
CA THR A 88 -7.24 2.18 -4.19
C THR A 88 -7.46 3.65 -3.89
N ILE A 89 -6.41 4.44 -3.86
CA ILE A 89 -6.50 5.87 -3.64
C ILE A 89 -5.47 6.60 -4.49
N GLU A 90 -5.81 7.77 -4.96
CA GLU A 90 -4.86 8.69 -5.59
C GLU A 90 -4.25 9.62 -4.54
N ALA A 91 -2.92 9.70 -4.50
CA ALA A 91 -2.24 10.60 -3.59
C ALA A 91 -0.85 10.98 -4.10
N VAL A 92 -0.47 12.24 -3.84
CA VAL A 92 0.87 12.75 -4.15
C VAL A 92 1.91 12.14 -3.20
N HIS A 93 1.52 11.96 -1.94
CA HIS A 93 2.39 11.42 -0.89
C HIS A 93 1.84 10.10 -0.37
N PRO A 94 2.34 8.96 -0.86
CA PRO A 94 1.84 7.64 -0.44
C PRO A 94 1.89 7.44 1.08
N TRP A 95 2.93 7.90 1.76
CA TRP A 95 3.06 7.75 3.21
C TRP A 95 1.92 8.41 4.00
N GLU A 96 1.47 9.59 3.56
CA GLU A 96 0.33 10.28 4.19
C GLU A 96 -0.96 9.48 4.01
N ALA A 97 -1.19 9.02 2.79
CA ALA A 97 -2.36 8.20 2.46
C ALA A 97 -2.40 6.92 3.30
N ILE A 98 -1.26 6.25 3.46
CA ILE A 98 -1.14 5.03 4.25
C ILE A 98 -1.52 5.29 5.71
N ILE A 99 -0.95 6.33 6.33
CA ILE A 99 -1.22 6.66 7.73
C ILE A 99 -2.68 7.07 7.93
N GLU A 100 -3.20 7.91 7.04
CA GLU A 100 -4.57 8.40 7.14
C GLU A 100 -5.59 7.28 6.96
N HIS A 101 -5.38 6.40 5.96
CA HIS A 101 -6.25 5.24 5.76
C HIS A 101 -6.20 4.28 6.94
N ALA A 102 -5.03 4.06 7.51
CA ALA A 102 -4.91 3.23 8.70
C ALA A 102 -5.73 3.78 9.86
N LYS A 103 -5.63 5.08 10.12
CA LYS A 103 -6.39 5.74 11.19
C LYS A 103 -7.90 5.71 10.93
N THR A 104 -8.31 6.13 9.75
CA THR A 104 -9.73 6.24 9.37
C THR A 104 -10.43 4.88 9.41
N ASN A 105 -9.73 3.81 9.08
CA ASN A 105 -10.30 2.47 9.02
C ASN A 105 -10.01 1.62 10.25
N GLY A 106 -9.50 2.22 11.32
CA GLY A 106 -9.31 1.54 12.60
C GLY A 106 -8.23 0.45 12.56
N CYS A 107 -7.23 0.60 11.69
CA CYS A 107 -6.10 -0.31 11.67
C CYS A 107 -5.18 -0.02 12.86
N ASP A 108 -4.72 -1.07 13.52
CA ASP A 108 -3.89 -0.98 14.72
C ASP A 108 -2.46 -1.50 14.52
N LEU A 109 -2.15 -1.92 13.29
CA LEU A 109 -0.80 -2.26 12.85
C LEU A 109 -0.67 -1.95 11.36
N ILE A 110 0.48 -1.40 10.97
CA ILE A 110 0.88 -1.25 9.56
C ILE A 110 2.04 -2.21 9.30
N VAL A 111 1.93 -3.05 8.27
CA VAL A 111 3.01 -3.94 7.83
C VAL A 111 3.49 -3.45 6.47
N MET A 112 4.75 -3.06 6.38
CA MET A 112 5.34 -2.51 5.16
C MET A 112 6.59 -3.26 4.77
N SER A 113 6.88 -3.28 3.48
CA SER A 113 8.21 -3.66 3.00
C SER A 113 9.24 -2.55 3.30
N SER A 114 10.50 -2.94 3.43
CA SER A 114 11.59 -1.98 3.65
C SER A 114 11.79 -1.03 2.47
N HIS A 115 11.41 -1.48 1.25
CA HIS A 115 11.49 -0.72 0.01
C HIS A 115 10.27 -1.00 -0.85
N GLY A 116 9.93 -0.04 -1.71
CA GLY A 116 8.94 -0.21 -2.77
C GLY A 116 9.61 -0.50 -4.11
N ARG A 117 8.93 -0.12 -5.19
CA ARG A 117 9.37 -0.35 -6.57
C ARG A 117 10.66 0.37 -6.96
N SER A 118 10.95 1.49 -6.30
CA SER A 118 12.14 2.29 -6.55
C SER A 118 13.28 2.02 -5.54
N GLY A 119 13.21 0.93 -4.80
CA GLY A 119 14.21 0.55 -3.82
C GLY A 119 15.56 0.28 -4.46
N VAL A 120 16.61 0.93 -3.96
CA VAL A 120 17.91 0.98 -4.62
C VAL A 120 18.97 0.13 -3.93
N THR A 121 18.93 -0.05 -2.61
CA THR A 121 19.92 -0.84 -1.88
C THR A 121 19.31 -1.54 -0.67
N ALA A 122 19.84 -2.73 -0.35
CA ALA A 122 19.38 -3.53 0.80
C ALA A 122 19.74 -2.91 2.16
N LEU A 123 20.56 -1.87 2.19
CA LEU A 123 21.08 -1.27 3.43
C LEU A 123 20.28 -0.07 3.93
N LEU A 124 19.47 0.55 3.07
CA LEU A 124 18.72 1.75 3.41
C LEU A 124 17.22 1.48 3.33
N LEU A 125 16.46 2.04 4.24
CA LEU A 125 15.01 2.02 4.15
C LEU A 125 14.53 2.91 2.99
N GLY A 126 13.48 2.48 2.30
CA GLY A 126 12.81 3.30 1.30
C GLY A 126 12.23 4.58 1.91
N SER A 127 12.17 5.63 1.11
CA SER A 127 11.73 6.96 1.57
C SER A 127 10.32 6.95 2.15
N GLU A 128 9.40 6.24 1.53
CA GLU A 128 8.02 6.14 2.01
C GLU A 128 7.94 5.40 3.34
N THR A 129 8.71 4.29 3.48
CA THR A 129 8.77 3.53 4.73
C THR A 129 9.36 4.37 5.86
N GLN A 130 10.42 5.14 5.60
CA GLN A 130 10.98 6.06 6.59
C GLN A 130 9.96 7.09 7.06
N LYS A 131 9.20 7.67 6.14
CA LYS A 131 8.19 8.68 6.47
C LYS A 131 7.03 8.09 7.26
N VAL A 132 6.58 6.89 6.94
CA VAL A 132 5.57 6.20 7.74
C VAL A 132 6.08 5.94 9.15
N LEU A 133 7.30 5.44 9.31
CA LEU A 133 7.91 5.22 10.63
C LEU A 133 8.02 6.51 11.45
N THR A 134 8.40 7.61 10.79
CA THR A 134 8.59 8.90 11.46
C THR A 134 7.27 9.51 11.92
N HIS A 135 6.22 9.40 11.12
CA HIS A 135 4.98 10.15 11.32
C HIS A 135 3.82 9.32 11.87
N SER A 136 3.90 8.00 11.83
CA SER A 136 2.81 7.14 12.31
C SER A 136 2.78 7.07 13.83
N THR A 137 1.56 7.17 14.39
CA THR A 137 1.29 6.83 15.78
C THR A 137 0.83 5.38 15.94
N ILE A 138 0.55 4.71 14.81
CA ILE A 138 0.22 3.29 14.77
C ILE A 138 1.53 2.50 14.67
N PRO A 139 1.69 1.39 15.41
CA PRO A 139 2.86 0.52 15.26
C PRO A 139 3.10 0.10 13.81
N VAL A 140 4.37 0.04 13.42
CA VAL A 140 4.78 -0.33 12.06
C VAL A 140 5.76 -1.50 12.13
N LEU A 141 5.43 -2.57 11.42
CA LEU A 141 6.31 -3.71 11.21
C LEU A 141 6.94 -3.59 9.82
N VAL A 142 8.26 -3.55 9.77
CA VAL A 142 9.00 -3.47 8.50
C VAL A 142 9.55 -4.84 8.14
N VAL A 143 9.23 -5.31 6.95
CA VAL A 143 9.64 -6.60 6.40
C VAL A 143 10.70 -6.38 5.32
N ARG A 144 11.82 -7.08 5.43
CA ARG A 144 12.92 -7.04 4.47
C ARG A 144 12.84 -8.14 3.43
#